data_4398870b36ba55a8f1bc7652cc57cf67
#
_entry.id   4398870b36ba55a8f1bc7652cc57cf67
#
_cell.length_a   1.000
_cell.length_b   1.000
_cell.length_c   1.000
_cell.angle_alpha   90.00
_cell.angle_beta   90.00
_cell.angle_gamma   90.00
#
_symmetry.space_group_name_H-M   'P 1'
#
loop_
_entity.id
_entity.type
_entity.pdbx_description
1 polymer ?
#
loop_
_entity_poly.entity_id
_entity_poly.type
_entity_poly.pdbx_seq_one_letter_code
_entity_poly.pdbx_strand_id
1 'polypeptide(L)'
;MHCYKKTAAMLCAFFAVVLFFLTLHHFTGTICLFNSVLGIPCPGCGLTRAAVFALQGRFTESLTMHPLLFPALAVLAYMITHNIILKKKPSKLFYLIITLCLIVFLGFYIWRMMTCFPNIPPMTYNSHSLFHQIIQQ
;
A
#
# COMPACT_ATOMS: atom_id res chain seq x y z
N MET A 1 -14.08 -26.31 21.84
CA MET A 1 -13.78 -25.03 22.49
C MET A 1 -12.54 -24.30 21.94
N HIS A 2 -11.52 -24.96 21.37
CA HIS A 2 -10.31 -24.29 20.83
C HIS A 2 -10.53 -23.47 19.55
N CYS A 3 -11.49 -23.86 18.69
CA CYS A 3 -11.72 -23.16 17.42
C CYS A 3 -12.36 -21.77 17.63
N TYR A 4 -13.31 -21.66 18.57
CA TYR A 4 -13.97 -20.39 18.90
C TYR A 4 -13.01 -19.34 19.48
N LYS A 5 -12.05 -19.75 20.31
CA LYS A 5 -11.04 -18.83 20.87
C LYS A 5 -10.12 -18.26 19.79
N LYS A 6 -9.75 -19.05 18.77
CA LYS A 6 -8.93 -18.58 17.64
C LYS A 6 -9.67 -17.60 16.75
N THR A 7 -10.95 -17.87 16.43
CA THR A 7 -11.76 -16.94 15.62
C THR A 7 -12.04 -15.64 16.35
N ALA A 8 -12.36 -15.69 17.65
CA ALA A 8 -12.55 -14.49 18.47
C ALA A 8 -11.26 -13.66 18.55
N ALA A 9 -10.09 -14.28 18.75
CA ALA A 9 -8.82 -13.58 18.78
C ALA A 9 -8.49 -12.93 17.41
N MET A 10 -8.79 -13.60 16.30
CA MET A 10 -8.60 -13.03 14.95
C MET A 10 -9.53 -11.82 14.71
N LEU A 11 -10.78 -11.90 15.15
CA LEU A 11 -11.71 -10.79 15.06
C LEU A 11 -11.27 -9.59 15.90
N CYS A 12 -10.86 -9.83 17.16
CA CYS A 12 -10.32 -8.78 18.04
C CYS A 12 -9.07 -8.13 17.43
N ALA A 13 -8.14 -8.93 16.88
CA ALA A 13 -6.96 -8.41 16.21
C ALA A 13 -7.32 -7.57 14.98
N PHE A 14 -8.27 -8.03 14.17
CA PHE A 14 -8.76 -7.29 13.01
C PHE A 14 -9.35 -5.93 13.43
N PHE A 15 -10.24 -5.91 14.42
CA PHE A 15 -10.83 -4.67 14.93
C PHE A 15 -9.78 -3.73 15.54
N ALA A 16 -8.80 -4.26 16.26
CA ALA A 16 -7.70 -3.47 16.82
C ALA A 16 -6.86 -2.81 15.71
N VAL A 17 -6.55 -3.52 14.63
CA VAL A 17 -5.83 -2.99 13.47
C VAL A 17 -6.66 -1.91 12.77
N VAL A 18 -7.95 -2.15 12.54
CA VAL A 18 -8.85 -1.16 11.92
C VAL A 18 -8.93 0.11 12.77
N LEU A 19 -9.12 -0.04 14.09
CA LEU A 19 -9.18 1.09 15.01
C LEU A 19 -7.86 1.88 15.03
N PHE A 20 -6.72 1.18 15.03
CA PHE A 20 -5.41 1.81 14.94
C PHE A 20 -5.27 2.66 13.67
N PHE A 21 -5.65 2.13 12.50
CA PHE A 21 -5.58 2.89 11.24
C PHE A 21 -6.58 4.06 11.20
N LEU A 22 -7.76 3.92 11.80
CA LEU A 22 -8.73 5.02 11.89
C LEU A 22 -8.24 6.14 12.80
N THR A 23 -7.63 5.81 13.94
CA THR A 23 -7.03 6.81 14.84
C THR A 23 -5.84 7.49 14.18
N LEU A 24 -4.97 6.74 13.51
CA LEU A 24 -3.85 7.28 12.77
C LEU A 24 -4.34 8.27 11.69
N HIS A 25 -5.37 7.89 10.93
CA HIS A 25 -5.98 8.76 9.93
C HIS A 25 -6.55 10.05 10.54
N HIS A 26 -7.20 9.95 11.70
CA HIS A 26 -7.76 11.11 12.39
C HIS A 26 -6.69 12.13 12.81
N PHE A 27 -5.54 11.66 13.31
CA PHE A 27 -4.46 12.53 13.78
C PHE A 27 -3.57 13.08 12.66
N THR A 28 -3.30 12.29 11.62
CA THR A 28 -2.31 12.64 10.59
C THR A 28 -2.92 12.91 9.22
N GLY A 29 -4.24 12.72 9.07
CA GLY A 29 -4.94 12.89 7.80
C GLY A 29 -4.62 11.84 6.74
N THR A 30 -3.78 10.83 7.07
CA THR A 30 -3.37 9.78 6.13
C THR A 30 -3.41 8.39 6.77
N ILE A 31 -3.70 7.36 5.97
CA ILE A 31 -3.70 5.96 6.41
C ILE A 31 -2.28 5.36 6.30
N CYS A 32 -1.37 6.02 5.59
CA CYS A 32 -0.02 5.52 5.36
C CYS A 32 0.89 5.79 6.56
N LEU A 33 1.41 4.75 7.20
CA LEU A 33 2.33 4.85 8.34
C LEU A 33 3.57 5.70 8.01
N PHE A 34 4.18 5.51 6.86
CA PHE A 34 5.35 6.29 6.43
C PHE A 34 5.02 7.78 6.32
N ASN A 35 3.89 8.10 5.70
CA ASN A 35 3.46 9.49 5.52
C ASN A 35 2.98 10.10 6.85
N SER A 36 2.41 9.32 7.76
CA SER A 36 1.97 9.78 9.07
C SER A 36 3.15 10.07 10.01
N VAL A 37 4.20 9.25 9.96
CA VAL A 37 5.36 9.37 10.86
C VAL A 37 6.40 10.32 10.29
N LEU A 38 6.86 10.07 9.07
CA LEU A 38 7.97 10.80 8.44
C LEU A 38 7.54 11.98 7.56
N GLY A 39 6.25 12.05 7.19
CA GLY A 39 5.75 13.04 6.23
C GLY A 39 6.08 12.73 4.78
N ILE A 40 6.82 11.65 4.50
CA ILE A 40 7.27 11.25 3.18
C ILE A 40 6.33 10.18 2.61
N PRO A 41 5.87 10.29 1.36
CA PRO A 41 5.02 9.28 0.77
C PRO A 41 5.76 7.95 0.58
N CYS A 42 5.10 6.84 0.90
CA CYS A 42 5.64 5.50 0.68
C CYS A 42 5.50 5.06 -0.80
N PRO A 43 6.18 3.98 -1.23
CA PRO A 43 6.04 3.45 -2.59
C PRO A 43 4.62 3.10 -3.01
N GLY A 44 3.75 2.76 -2.04
CA GLY A 44 2.33 2.47 -2.26
C GLY A 44 1.40 3.67 -2.12
N CYS A 45 1.93 4.89 -1.91
CA CYS A 45 1.08 6.08 -1.81
C CYS A 45 0.31 6.33 -3.12
N GLY A 46 -1.00 6.46 -2.99
CA GLY A 46 -1.92 6.55 -4.11
C GLY A 46 -2.49 5.21 -4.59
N LEU A 47 -1.93 4.07 -4.20
CA LEU A 47 -2.41 2.74 -4.61
C LEU A 47 -3.87 2.48 -4.17
N THR A 48 -4.22 2.84 -2.93
CA THR A 48 -5.59 2.70 -2.41
C THR A 48 -6.56 3.60 -3.15
N ARG A 49 -6.19 4.87 -3.43
CA ARG A 49 -7.02 5.79 -4.23
C ARG A 49 -7.18 5.28 -5.65
N ALA A 50 -6.09 4.81 -6.27
CA ALA A 50 -6.13 4.21 -7.60
C ALA A 50 -7.07 3.00 -7.64
N ALA A 51 -7.04 2.13 -6.61
CA ALA A 51 -7.94 0.99 -6.51
C ALA A 51 -9.41 1.42 -6.40
N VAL A 52 -9.72 2.44 -5.59
CA VAL A 52 -11.09 2.99 -5.48
C VAL A 52 -11.56 3.55 -6.81
N PHE A 53 -10.73 4.32 -7.53
CA PHE A 53 -11.09 4.83 -8.86
C PHE A 53 -11.30 3.69 -9.87
N ALA A 54 -10.48 2.65 -9.83
CA ALA A 54 -10.66 1.47 -10.68
C ALA A 54 -12.00 0.77 -10.41
N LEU A 55 -12.39 0.61 -9.14
CA LEU A 55 -13.68 0.02 -8.74
C LEU A 55 -14.89 0.89 -9.16
N GLN A 56 -14.71 2.21 -9.25
CA GLN A 56 -15.71 3.15 -9.74
C GLN A 56 -15.77 3.22 -11.29
N GLY A 57 -14.95 2.44 -12.00
CA GLY A 57 -14.86 2.47 -13.46
C GLY A 57 -14.05 3.64 -14.03
N ARG A 58 -13.42 4.45 -13.18
CA ARG A 58 -12.61 5.64 -13.57
C ARG A 58 -11.15 5.22 -13.81
N PHE A 59 -10.93 4.40 -14.84
CA PHE A 59 -9.61 3.80 -15.11
C PHE A 59 -8.52 4.82 -15.43
N THR A 60 -8.85 5.89 -16.14
CA THR A 60 -7.90 6.95 -16.48
C THR A 60 -7.34 7.61 -15.23
N GLU A 61 -8.20 7.94 -14.28
CA GLU A 61 -7.79 8.54 -13.01
C GLU A 61 -7.05 7.55 -12.10
N SER A 62 -7.43 6.27 -12.15
CA SER A 62 -6.70 5.21 -11.47
C SER A 62 -5.25 5.12 -11.98
N LEU A 63 -5.05 5.15 -13.30
CA LEU A 63 -3.72 5.11 -13.93
C LEU A 63 -2.88 6.35 -13.62
N THR A 64 -3.49 7.53 -13.58
CA THR A 64 -2.78 8.78 -13.22
C THR A 64 -2.33 8.76 -11.76
N MET A 65 -3.14 8.20 -10.87
CA MET A 65 -2.78 8.05 -9.45
C MET A 65 -1.68 7.03 -9.24
N HIS A 66 -1.83 5.82 -9.81
CA HIS A 66 -0.81 4.76 -9.66
C HIS A 66 -0.82 3.79 -10.84
N PRO A 67 -0.01 4.02 -11.89
CA PRO A 67 -0.01 3.18 -13.09
C PRO A 67 0.40 1.73 -12.84
N LEU A 68 1.16 1.47 -11.76
CA LEU A 68 1.56 0.11 -11.38
C LEU A 68 0.48 -0.68 -10.64
N LEU A 69 -0.74 -0.14 -10.44
CA LEU A 69 -1.85 -0.86 -9.81
C LEU A 69 -2.19 -2.15 -10.57
N PHE A 70 -2.37 -2.03 -11.89
CA PHE A 70 -2.78 -3.18 -12.73
C PHE A 70 -1.70 -4.26 -12.81
N PRO A 71 -0.41 -3.95 -13.05
CA PRO A 71 0.67 -4.93 -12.93
C PRO A 71 0.74 -5.58 -11.55
N ALA A 72 0.58 -4.80 -10.47
CA ALA A 72 0.58 -5.33 -9.11
C ALA A 72 -0.59 -6.31 -8.86
N LEU A 73 -1.79 -6.00 -9.35
CA LEU A 73 -2.94 -6.89 -9.29
C LEU A 73 -2.72 -8.17 -10.08
N ALA A 74 -2.12 -8.09 -11.27
CA ALA A 74 -1.79 -9.26 -12.09
C ALA A 74 -0.81 -10.19 -11.37
N VAL A 75 0.24 -9.63 -10.76
CA VAL A 75 1.21 -10.40 -9.97
C VAL A 75 0.55 -11.00 -8.73
N LEU A 76 -0.31 -10.26 -8.05
CA LEU A 76 -1.06 -10.76 -6.89
C LEU A 76 -1.98 -11.93 -7.30
N ALA A 77 -2.73 -11.80 -8.40
CA ALA A 77 -3.57 -12.87 -8.92
C ALA A 77 -2.74 -14.11 -9.29
N TYR A 78 -1.58 -13.92 -9.93
CA TYR A 78 -0.65 -14.99 -10.23
C TYR A 78 -0.17 -15.69 -8.95
N MET A 79 0.21 -14.93 -7.90
CA MET A 79 0.63 -15.47 -6.61
C MET A 79 -0.48 -16.28 -5.93
N ILE A 80 -1.70 -15.76 -5.92
CA ILE A 80 -2.87 -16.44 -5.34
C ILE A 80 -3.13 -17.76 -6.09
N THR A 81 -3.17 -17.72 -7.43
CA THR A 81 -3.41 -18.90 -8.27
C THR A 81 -2.34 -19.95 -8.05
N HIS A 82 -1.07 -19.53 -8.05
CA HIS A 82 0.05 -20.47 -7.93
C HIS A 82 0.11 -21.14 -6.54
N ASN A 83 -0.04 -20.36 -5.47
CA ASN A 83 0.17 -20.84 -4.10
C ASN A 83 -1.10 -21.46 -3.48
N ILE A 84 -2.27 -20.85 -3.74
CA ILE A 84 -3.53 -21.24 -3.07
C ILE A 84 -4.30 -22.26 -3.91
N ILE A 85 -4.46 -22.00 -5.22
CA ILE A 85 -5.28 -22.85 -6.10
C ILE A 85 -4.47 -24.07 -6.56
N LEU A 86 -3.29 -23.87 -7.10
CA LEU A 86 -2.47 -24.95 -7.63
C LEU A 86 -1.66 -25.68 -6.55
N LYS A 87 -1.50 -25.09 -5.36
CA LYS A 87 -0.71 -25.62 -4.22
C LYS A 87 0.68 -26.13 -4.64
N LYS A 88 1.26 -25.54 -5.70
CA LYS A 88 2.58 -25.92 -6.21
C LYS A 88 3.68 -25.23 -5.40
N LYS A 89 4.81 -25.92 -5.24
CA LYS A 89 6.01 -25.29 -4.64
C LYS A 89 6.48 -24.16 -5.55
N PRO A 90 6.89 -23.00 -4.98
CA PRO A 90 7.36 -21.87 -5.75
C PRO A 90 8.60 -22.25 -6.56
N SER A 91 8.58 -22.00 -7.85
CA SER A 91 9.69 -22.27 -8.78
C SER A 91 10.68 -21.10 -8.78
N LYS A 92 11.89 -21.33 -9.34
CA LYS A 92 12.87 -20.25 -9.54
C LYS A 92 12.30 -19.11 -10.40
N LEU A 93 11.48 -19.43 -11.39
CA LEU A 93 10.79 -18.45 -12.23
C LEU A 93 9.81 -17.58 -11.40
N PHE A 94 9.10 -18.17 -10.44
CA PHE A 94 8.21 -17.45 -9.53
C PHE A 94 8.97 -16.37 -8.74
N TYR A 95 10.11 -16.72 -8.15
CA TYR A 95 10.95 -15.76 -7.43
C TYR A 95 11.53 -14.68 -8.36
N LEU A 96 11.95 -15.05 -9.57
CA LEU A 96 12.45 -14.11 -10.56
C LEU A 96 11.40 -13.05 -10.93
N ILE A 97 10.16 -13.47 -11.21
CA ILE A 97 9.05 -12.55 -11.53
C ILE A 97 8.78 -11.56 -10.37
N ILE A 98 8.72 -12.07 -9.14
CA ILE A 98 8.49 -11.21 -7.97
C ILE A 98 9.65 -10.22 -7.79
N THR A 99 10.89 -10.69 -7.88
CA THR A 99 12.06 -9.83 -7.74
C THR A 99 12.10 -8.74 -8.81
N LEU A 100 11.83 -9.09 -10.05
CA LEU A 100 11.77 -8.13 -11.16
C LEU A 100 10.67 -7.09 -10.93
N CYS A 101 9.49 -7.54 -10.47
CA CYS A 101 8.37 -6.67 -10.14
C CYS A 101 8.71 -5.68 -9.01
N LEU A 102 9.38 -6.14 -7.97
CA LEU A 102 9.85 -5.30 -6.87
C LEU A 102 10.87 -4.25 -7.33
N ILE A 103 11.80 -4.62 -8.20
CA ILE A 103 12.80 -3.70 -8.77
C ILE A 103 12.10 -2.61 -9.59
N VAL A 104 11.15 -2.98 -10.45
CA VAL A 104 10.37 -2.03 -11.25
C VAL A 104 9.55 -1.11 -10.35
N PHE A 105 8.93 -1.65 -9.31
CA PHE A 105 8.13 -0.87 -8.37
C PHE A 105 8.97 0.16 -7.60
N LEU A 106 10.15 -0.26 -7.15
CA LEU A 106 11.10 0.61 -6.44
C LEU A 106 11.70 1.68 -7.38
N GLY A 107 12.10 1.30 -8.58
CA GLY A 107 12.60 2.23 -9.59
C GLY A 107 11.57 3.29 -9.96
N PHE A 108 10.30 2.89 -10.14
CA PHE A 108 9.21 3.80 -10.41
C PHE A 108 8.94 4.75 -9.21
N TYR A 109 9.05 4.25 -7.99
CA TYR A 109 8.94 5.08 -6.79
C TYR A 109 10.02 6.15 -6.72
N ILE A 110 11.28 5.76 -6.94
CA ILE A 110 12.42 6.69 -6.95
C ILE A 110 12.22 7.76 -8.04
N TRP A 111 11.84 7.36 -9.24
CA TRP A 111 11.55 8.29 -10.34
C TRP A 111 10.45 9.28 -9.96
N ARG A 112 9.34 8.82 -9.36
CA ARG A 112 8.26 9.71 -8.89
C ARG A 112 8.69 10.63 -7.77
N MET A 113 9.52 10.15 -6.84
CA MET A 113 10.09 11.01 -5.78
C MET A 113 10.91 12.14 -6.37
N MET A 114 11.69 11.90 -7.42
CA MET A 114 12.51 12.92 -8.05
C MET A 114 11.69 13.92 -8.88
N THR A 115 10.56 13.49 -9.46
CA THR A 115 9.79 14.32 -10.41
C THR A 115 8.54 14.97 -9.82
N CYS A 116 7.90 14.33 -8.84
CA CYS A 116 6.59 14.75 -8.32
C CYS A 116 6.63 15.28 -6.88
N PHE A 117 7.62 14.87 -6.08
CA PHE A 117 7.74 15.34 -4.70
C PHE A 117 8.33 16.76 -4.67
N PRO A 118 7.90 17.67 -3.75
CA PRO A 118 6.88 17.47 -2.71
C PRO A 118 5.47 17.97 -3.10
N ASN A 119 5.24 18.47 -4.30
CA ASN A 119 4.10 19.34 -4.61
C ASN A 119 2.95 18.66 -5.39
N ILE A 120 3.20 17.54 -6.06
CA ILE A 120 2.22 16.91 -6.96
C ILE A 120 1.58 15.69 -6.30
N PRO A 121 0.24 15.65 -6.11
CA PRO A 121 -0.43 14.46 -5.59
C PRO A 121 -0.20 13.22 -6.48
N PRO A 122 -0.08 12.03 -5.88
CA PRO A 122 -0.14 11.67 -4.47
C PRO A 122 1.17 11.81 -3.70
N MET A 123 2.24 12.39 -4.29
CA MET A 123 3.59 12.53 -3.72
C MET A 123 3.75 13.88 -3.00
N THR A 124 2.82 14.23 -2.11
CA THR A 124 2.89 15.47 -1.32
C THR A 124 3.48 15.23 0.06
N TYR A 125 4.21 16.23 0.57
CA TYR A 125 4.69 16.22 1.95
C TYR A 125 3.52 16.43 2.92
N ASN A 126 3.50 15.67 4.02
CA ASN A 126 2.49 15.80 5.06
C ASN A 126 3.01 16.66 6.23
N SER A 127 2.58 17.92 6.29
CA SER A 127 2.89 18.83 7.38
C SER A 127 2.28 18.43 8.74
N HIS A 128 1.30 17.52 8.75
CA HIS A 128 0.70 16.96 9.97
C HIS A 128 1.42 15.69 10.45
N SER A 129 2.57 15.34 9.86
CA SER A 129 3.37 14.19 10.30
C SER A 129 3.91 14.38 11.72
N LEU A 130 4.04 13.27 12.46
CA LEU A 130 4.57 13.30 13.82
C LEU A 130 5.98 13.92 13.88
N PHE A 131 6.81 13.61 12.91
CA PHE A 131 8.16 14.15 12.82
C PHE A 131 8.17 15.69 12.66
N HIS A 132 7.28 16.22 11.84
CA HIS A 132 7.13 17.67 11.66
C HIS A 132 6.63 18.36 12.92
N GLN A 133 5.69 17.76 13.63
CA GLN A 133 5.16 18.28 14.89
C GLN A 133 6.20 18.32 16.01
N ILE A 134 7.11 17.33 16.06
CA ILE A 134 8.20 17.29 17.07
C ILE A 134 9.26 18.36 16.81
N ILE A 135 9.56 18.67 15.55
CA ILE A 135 10.58 19.67 15.20
C ILE A 135 10.10 21.10 15.42
N GLN A 136 8.78 21.34 15.39
CA GLN A 136 8.21 22.68 15.60
C GLN A 136 7.95 23.02 17.07
N GLN A 137 8.17 22.09 18.00
CA GLN A 137 8.16 22.34 19.45
C GLN A 137 9.54 22.75 19.97
#